data_e2ad6e27dfbb3c024124ac561f379098
#
_entry.id   e2ad6e27dfbb3c024124ac561f379098
#
_cell.length_a   1.000
_cell.length_b   1.000
_cell.length_c   1.000
_cell.angle_alpha   90.00
_cell.angle_beta   90.00
_cell.angle_gamma   90.00
#
_symmetry.space_group_name_H-M   'P 1'
#
loop_
_entity.id
_entity.type
_entity.pdbx_description
1 polymer ?
#
loop_
_entity_poly.entity_id
_entity_poly.type
_entity_poly.pdbx_seq_one_letter_code
_entity_poly.pdbx_strand_id
1 'polypeptide(L)'
;MYRDVAHLLMYSDLGEDSILLRLSEILRDWERGGFDRDQLIQRIYREIKRLLELGTACGFDENLWHCYLTWLMMTNRNAFTLTCERSGSRDGSVNGFVKGDFAVFRRLFRYDFSPIEKDLGVDCFTVISHYSALPKGERMYNRDISWQVRILSRALAQARDEEDVFSLMTSYYRQYGFGLFAMNRAFRVQGHGRELEFLPITNVDRVMLEDLLGYEKQKEELRRNTEAFLAGRHANNVLLYGDAGTGKSTSAKALVNEYFSRGLRMIEIYKHQFEDLSAVLAQVK
;
A
#
# COMPACT_ATOMS: atom_id res chain seq x y z
N MET A 1 -14.19 -4.94 -19.36
CA MET A 1 -12.93 -4.99 -18.58
C MET A 1 -11.67 -5.04 -19.46
N TYR A 2 -11.46 -6.03 -20.32
CA TYR A 2 -10.24 -6.18 -21.12
C TYR A 2 -9.88 -4.91 -21.92
N ARG A 3 -10.89 -4.31 -22.59
CA ARG A 3 -10.69 -3.05 -23.33
C ARG A 3 -10.26 -1.89 -22.41
N ASP A 4 -10.79 -1.83 -21.20
CA ASP A 4 -10.43 -0.79 -20.23
C ASP A 4 -8.98 -0.94 -19.78
N VAL A 5 -8.59 -2.16 -19.40
CA VAL A 5 -7.21 -2.44 -18.95
C VAL A 5 -6.18 -2.15 -20.05
N ALA A 6 -6.53 -2.41 -21.32
CA ALA A 6 -5.67 -2.09 -22.45
C ALA A 6 -5.41 -0.57 -22.67
N HIS A 7 -6.19 0.30 -22.03
CA HIS A 7 -6.02 1.76 -22.10
C HIS A 7 -5.23 2.32 -20.91
N LEU A 8 -4.77 1.50 -19.96
CA LEU A 8 -3.86 1.94 -18.90
C LEU A 8 -2.51 2.29 -19.51
N LEU A 9 -2.00 3.47 -19.20
CA LEU A 9 -0.71 3.96 -19.68
C LEU A 9 0.30 4.07 -18.52
N MET A 10 -0.01 4.84 -17.50
CA MET A 10 0.86 5.02 -16.33
C MET A 10 0.90 3.78 -15.44
N TYR A 11 -0.23 3.07 -15.36
CA TYR A 11 -0.39 1.83 -14.62
C TYR A 11 -0.34 0.58 -15.52
N SER A 12 0.28 0.67 -16.70
CA SER A 12 0.38 -0.44 -17.65
C SER A 12 1.31 -1.56 -17.18
N ASP A 13 2.33 -1.25 -16.39
CA ASP A 13 3.25 -2.24 -15.82
C ASP A 13 2.63 -2.92 -14.59
N LEU A 14 1.71 -3.83 -14.86
CA LEU A 14 0.99 -4.60 -13.82
C LEU A 14 1.66 -5.95 -13.51
N GLY A 15 2.70 -6.32 -14.25
CA GLY A 15 3.29 -7.67 -14.24
C GLY A 15 2.39 -8.71 -14.93
N GLU A 16 3.01 -9.65 -15.63
CA GLU A 16 2.29 -10.69 -16.42
C GLU A 16 1.35 -11.55 -15.58
N ASP A 17 1.63 -11.66 -14.29
CA ASP A 17 0.88 -12.48 -13.34
C ASP A 17 -0.10 -11.66 -12.48
N SER A 18 -0.42 -10.44 -12.88
CA SER A 18 -1.41 -9.60 -12.19
C SER A 18 -2.81 -10.20 -12.24
N ILE A 19 -3.51 -10.23 -11.09
CA ILE A 19 -4.90 -10.69 -11.00
C ILE A 19 -5.80 -9.87 -11.96
N LEU A 20 -5.57 -8.55 -12.06
CA LEU A 20 -6.33 -7.69 -12.97
C LEU A 20 -6.15 -8.10 -14.43
N LEU A 21 -4.92 -8.35 -14.89
CA LEU A 21 -4.67 -8.79 -16.26
C LEU A 21 -5.32 -10.16 -16.51
N ARG A 22 -5.10 -11.13 -15.63
CA ARG A 22 -5.64 -12.48 -15.75
C ARG A 22 -7.18 -12.49 -15.79
N LEU A 23 -7.82 -11.76 -14.89
CA LEU A 23 -9.30 -11.63 -14.91
C LEU A 23 -9.77 -10.94 -16.19
N SER A 24 -9.06 -9.90 -16.65
CA SER A 24 -9.43 -9.22 -17.90
C SER A 24 -9.36 -10.13 -19.13
N GLU A 25 -8.35 -11.02 -19.19
CA GLU A 25 -8.22 -12.04 -20.25
C GLU A 25 -9.34 -13.09 -20.16
N ILE A 26 -9.66 -13.58 -18.97
CA ILE A 26 -10.76 -14.53 -18.74
C ILE A 26 -12.09 -13.94 -19.21
N LEU A 27 -12.36 -12.69 -18.85
CA LEU A 27 -13.59 -12.00 -19.28
C LEU A 27 -13.62 -11.77 -20.80
N ARG A 28 -12.48 -11.47 -21.43
CA ARG A 28 -12.37 -11.38 -22.88
C ARG A 28 -12.71 -12.71 -23.55
N ASP A 29 -12.16 -13.82 -23.02
CA ASP A 29 -12.41 -15.15 -23.58
C ASP A 29 -13.89 -15.53 -23.42
N TRP A 30 -14.50 -15.19 -22.27
CA TRP A 30 -15.93 -15.34 -22.05
C TRP A 30 -16.78 -14.53 -23.07
N GLU A 31 -16.47 -13.24 -23.25
CA GLU A 31 -17.18 -12.35 -24.19
C GLU A 31 -17.08 -12.85 -25.65
N ARG A 32 -15.95 -13.48 -26.04
CA ARG A 32 -15.74 -14.04 -27.39
C ARG A 32 -16.52 -15.31 -27.63
N GLY A 33 -16.86 -16.03 -26.57
CA GLY A 33 -17.50 -17.34 -26.69
C GLY A 33 -16.55 -18.46 -27.14
N GLY A 34 -17.08 -19.67 -27.28
CA GLY A 34 -16.28 -20.82 -27.70
C GLY A 34 -15.38 -21.41 -26.66
N PHE A 35 -15.57 -21.06 -25.39
CA PHE A 35 -14.79 -21.52 -24.25
C PHE A 35 -15.34 -22.83 -23.68
N ASP A 36 -14.46 -23.64 -23.08
CA ASP A 36 -14.82 -24.70 -22.16
C ASP A 36 -15.27 -24.13 -20.84
N ARG A 37 -16.50 -24.39 -20.42
CA ARG A 37 -17.12 -23.81 -19.22
C ARG A 37 -16.34 -24.15 -17.96
N ASP A 38 -15.98 -25.40 -17.78
CA ASP A 38 -15.31 -25.86 -16.55
C ASP A 38 -13.90 -25.31 -16.47
N GLN A 39 -13.19 -25.25 -17.59
CA GLN A 39 -11.87 -24.62 -17.66
C GLN A 39 -11.94 -23.12 -17.34
N LEU A 40 -12.96 -22.42 -17.82
CA LEU A 40 -13.12 -20.99 -17.54
C LEU A 40 -13.41 -20.75 -16.04
N ILE A 41 -14.28 -21.55 -15.44
CA ILE A 41 -14.57 -21.52 -14.00
C ILE A 41 -13.30 -21.79 -13.19
N GLN A 42 -12.49 -22.79 -13.56
CA GLN A 42 -11.23 -23.09 -12.87
C GLN A 42 -10.25 -21.90 -12.93
N ARG A 43 -10.16 -21.22 -14.08
CA ARG A 43 -9.34 -20.01 -14.23
C ARG A 43 -9.85 -18.88 -13.33
N ILE A 44 -11.16 -18.65 -13.28
CA ILE A 44 -11.77 -17.66 -12.38
C ILE A 44 -11.43 -18.00 -10.92
N TYR A 45 -11.67 -19.23 -10.49
CA TYR A 45 -11.44 -19.65 -9.10
C TYR A 45 -9.96 -19.55 -8.69
N ARG A 46 -9.04 -19.73 -9.62
CA ARG A 46 -7.61 -19.50 -9.37
C ARG A 46 -7.33 -18.04 -9.01
N GLU A 47 -7.88 -17.10 -9.75
CA GLU A 47 -7.67 -15.67 -9.47
C GLU A 47 -8.43 -15.21 -8.22
N ILE A 48 -9.63 -15.73 -7.97
CA ILE A 48 -10.36 -15.50 -6.72
C ILE A 48 -9.58 -16.03 -5.51
N LYS A 49 -9.00 -17.24 -5.61
CA LYS A 49 -8.13 -17.78 -4.56
C LYS A 49 -6.94 -16.85 -4.28
N ARG A 50 -6.25 -16.38 -5.30
CA ARG A 50 -5.13 -15.43 -5.16
C ARG A 50 -5.56 -14.12 -4.50
N LEU A 51 -6.75 -13.63 -4.85
CA LEU A 51 -7.32 -12.44 -4.23
C LEU A 51 -7.64 -12.66 -2.75
N LEU A 52 -8.16 -13.83 -2.38
CA LEU A 52 -8.38 -14.22 -0.99
C LEU A 52 -7.07 -14.36 -0.20
N GLU A 53 -6.02 -14.94 -0.81
CA GLU A 53 -4.69 -15.05 -0.22
C GLU A 53 -4.09 -13.66 0.05
N LEU A 54 -4.14 -12.75 -0.93
CA LEU A 54 -3.69 -11.37 -0.77
C LEU A 54 -4.53 -10.64 0.31
N GLY A 55 -5.85 -10.77 0.25
CA GLY A 55 -6.75 -10.19 1.25
C GLY A 55 -6.47 -10.69 2.66
N THR A 56 -6.13 -11.97 2.78
CA THR A 56 -5.74 -12.58 4.06
C THR A 56 -4.40 -12.03 4.56
N ALA A 57 -3.40 -11.91 3.70
CA ALA A 57 -2.07 -11.41 4.06
C ALA A 57 -2.07 -9.92 4.41
N CYS A 58 -2.87 -9.11 3.70
CA CYS A 58 -2.97 -7.67 3.90
C CYS A 58 -4.09 -7.25 4.86
N GLY A 59 -4.93 -8.19 5.31
CA GLY A 59 -6.06 -7.89 6.19
C GLY A 59 -7.16 -7.08 5.51
N PHE A 60 -7.43 -7.36 4.23
CA PHE A 60 -8.54 -6.71 3.52
C PHE A 60 -9.88 -7.20 4.06
N ASP A 61 -10.87 -6.34 3.98
CA ASP A 61 -12.24 -6.57 4.44
C ASP A 61 -13.22 -5.85 3.53
N GLU A 62 -14.50 -6.18 3.59
CA GLU A 62 -15.56 -5.61 2.79
C GLU A 62 -15.47 -6.04 1.30
N ASN A 63 -15.30 -5.12 0.37
CA ASN A 63 -15.18 -5.44 -1.05
C ASN A 63 -13.73 -5.73 -1.43
N LEU A 64 -13.37 -7.02 -1.58
CA LEU A 64 -12.00 -7.42 -1.90
C LEU A 64 -11.54 -6.94 -3.27
N TRP A 65 -12.44 -6.81 -4.25
CA TRP A 65 -12.10 -6.27 -5.56
C TRP A 65 -11.69 -4.80 -5.46
N HIS A 66 -12.44 -3.99 -4.73
CA HIS A 66 -12.09 -2.59 -4.46
C HIS A 66 -10.78 -2.47 -3.67
N CYS A 67 -10.59 -3.29 -2.65
CA CYS A 67 -9.34 -3.32 -1.88
C CYS A 67 -8.15 -3.67 -2.77
N TYR A 68 -8.28 -4.64 -3.65
CA TYR A 68 -7.24 -5.05 -4.59
C TYR A 68 -6.87 -3.93 -5.58
N LEU A 69 -7.84 -3.30 -6.21
CA LEU A 69 -7.60 -2.16 -7.12
C LEU A 69 -6.89 -1.01 -6.39
N THR A 70 -7.34 -0.71 -5.19
CA THR A 70 -6.71 0.31 -4.33
C THR A 70 -5.27 -0.06 -4.00
N TRP A 71 -5.02 -1.29 -3.57
CA TRP A 71 -3.70 -1.80 -3.26
C TRP A 71 -2.77 -1.73 -4.49
N LEU A 72 -3.28 -2.09 -5.67
CA LEU A 72 -2.54 -2.01 -6.93
C LEU A 72 -2.11 -0.56 -7.22
N MET A 73 -3.03 0.41 -7.06
CA MET A 73 -2.71 1.82 -7.23
C MET A 73 -1.68 2.29 -6.19
N MET A 74 -1.81 1.91 -4.94
CA MET A 74 -0.89 2.29 -3.85
C MET A 74 0.53 1.74 -4.03
N THR A 75 0.67 0.57 -4.66
CA THR A 75 1.96 -0.13 -4.83
C THR A 75 2.67 0.18 -6.12
N ASN A 76 1.95 0.65 -7.15
CA ASN A 76 2.52 0.87 -8.47
C ASN A 76 3.54 2.02 -8.48
N ARG A 77 4.70 1.74 -9.09
CA ARG A 77 5.76 2.74 -9.29
C ARG A 77 5.72 3.22 -10.74
N ASN A 78 5.39 4.48 -10.94
CA ASN A 78 5.34 5.10 -12.26
C ASN A 78 5.78 6.57 -12.21
N ALA A 79 5.85 7.24 -13.37
CA ALA A 79 6.27 8.63 -13.44
C ALA A 79 5.38 9.58 -12.62
N PHE A 80 4.09 9.31 -12.53
CA PHE A 80 3.17 10.12 -11.74
C PHE A 80 3.38 9.94 -10.23
N THR A 81 3.50 8.70 -9.75
CA THR A 81 3.72 8.41 -8.31
C THR A 81 5.03 9.04 -7.83
N LEU A 82 6.11 8.94 -8.63
CA LEU A 82 7.40 9.57 -8.35
C LEU A 82 7.32 11.11 -8.31
N THR A 83 6.52 11.71 -9.18
CA THR A 83 6.33 13.16 -9.22
C THR A 83 5.55 13.66 -8.02
N CYS A 84 4.46 12.96 -7.67
CA CYS A 84 3.61 13.31 -6.52
C CYS A 84 4.37 13.24 -5.19
N GLU A 85 5.20 12.23 -5.00
CA GLU A 85 6.02 12.09 -3.80
C GLU A 85 6.97 13.27 -3.59
N ARG A 86 7.61 13.73 -4.67
CA ARG A 86 8.65 14.79 -4.63
C ARG A 86 8.10 16.22 -4.68
N SER A 87 7.05 16.45 -5.44
CA SER A 87 6.63 17.82 -5.82
C SER A 87 5.17 18.12 -5.60
N GLY A 88 4.37 17.12 -5.16
CA GLY A 88 2.92 17.22 -5.16
C GLY A 88 2.36 17.31 -6.60
N SER A 89 1.06 17.59 -6.73
CA SER A 89 0.41 17.74 -8.04
C SER A 89 0.71 19.11 -8.65
N ARG A 90 1.89 19.29 -9.24
CA ARG A 90 2.14 20.45 -10.10
C ARG A 90 1.54 20.17 -11.48
N ASP A 91 1.06 21.23 -12.14
CA ASP A 91 0.54 21.11 -13.50
C ASP A 91 1.60 20.56 -14.46
N GLY A 92 1.23 19.53 -15.22
CA GLY A 92 2.10 18.87 -16.17
C GLY A 92 1.36 17.86 -17.03
N SER A 93 1.94 17.54 -18.20
CA SER A 93 1.35 16.59 -19.16
C SER A 93 1.09 15.20 -18.55
N VAL A 94 1.88 14.79 -17.57
CA VAL A 94 1.71 13.51 -16.86
C VAL A 94 0.34 13.41 -16.19
N ASN A 95 -0.20 14.54 -15.69
CA ASN A 95 -1.51 14.59 -15.04
C ASN A 95 -2.64 14.22 -16.01
N GLY A 96 -2.55 14.68 -17.27
CA GLY A 96 -3.54 14.33 -18.30
C GLY A 96 -3.57 12.81 -18.58
N PHE A 97 -2.41 12.19 -18.67
CA PHE A 97 -2.32 10.74 -18.90
C PHE A 97 -2.85 9.94 -17.72
N VAL A 98 -2.46 10.30 -16.49
CA VAL A 98 -2.90 9.56 -15.30
C VAL A 98 -4.42 9.73 -15.04
N LYS A 99 -5.02 10.87 -15.39
CA LYS A 99 -6.47 11.04 -15.31
C LYS A 99 -7.19 10.07 -16.25
N GLY A 100 -6.63 9.79 -17.43
CA GLY A 100 -7.12 8.72 -18.31
C GLY A 100 -7.12 7.36 -17.62
N ASP A 101 -6.04 7.00 -16.95
CA ASP A 101 -5.96 5.76 -16.16
C ASP A 101 -6.96 5.76 -15.00
N PHE A 102 -7.14 6.88 -14.32
CA PHE A 102 -8.11 6.99 -13.21
C PHE A 102 -9.56 6.86 -13.69
N ALA A 103 -9.87 7.33 -14.90
CA ALA A 103 -11.15 7.05 -15.52
C ALA A 103 -11.34 5.54 -15.79
N VAL A 104 -10.26 4.83 -16.17
CA VAL A 104 -10.27 3.36 -16.29
C VAL A 104 -10.51 2.73 -14.92
N PHE A 105 -9.72 3.07 -13.89
CA PHE A 105 -9.89 2.50 -12.55
C PHE A 105 -11.30 2.72 -12.03
N ARG A 106 -11.88 3.91 -12.23
CA ARG A 106 -13.26 4.18 -11.83
C ARG A 106 -14.28 3.24 -12.48
N ARG A 107 -14.09 2.89 -13.78
CA ARG A 107 -14.93 1.87 -14.44
C ARG A 107 -14.70 0.48 -13.86
N LEU A 108 -13.44 0.13 -13.51
CA LEU A 108 -13.11 -1.13 -12.87
C LEU A 108 -13.72 -1.26 -11.46
N PHE A 109 -13.75 -0.17 -10.67
CA PHE A 109 -14.44 -0.15 -9.38
C PHE A 109 -15.95 -0.41 -9.50
N ARG A 110 -16.56 -0.02 -10.62
CA ARG A 110 -17.99 -0.16 -10.89
C ARG A 110 -18.33 -1.33 -11.82
N TYR A 111 -17.34 -2.19 -12.06
CA TYR A 111 -17.53 -3.30 -12.99
C TYR A 111 -18.57 -4.29 -12.46
N ASP A 112 -19.58 -4.60 -13.31
CA ASP A 112 -20.63 -5.55 -12.98
C ASP A 112 -20.23 -6.96 -13.44
N PHE A 113 -20.00 -7.84 -12.48
CA PHE A 113 -19.70 -9.26 -12.71
C PHE A 113 -20.96 -10.14 -12.81
N SER A 114 -22.16 -9.61 -12.57
CA SER A 114 -23.39 -10.39 -12.57
C SER A 114 -23.67 -11.16 -13.87
N PRO A 115 -23.34 -10.63 -15.09
CA PRO A 115 -23.58 -11.35 -16.32
C PRO A 115 -22.80 -12.66 -16.42
N ILE A 116 -21.51 -12.65 -16.08
CA ILE A 116 -20.68 -13.88 -16.13
C ILE A 116 -21.06 -14.86 -15.01
N GLU A 117 -21.44 -14.36 -13.83
CA GLU A 117 -21.92 -15.22 -12.74
C GLU A 117 -23.19 -15.98 -13.13
N LYS A 118 -24.15 -15.29 -13.74
CA LYS A 118 -25.39 -15.92 -14.23
C LYS A 118 -25.12 -16.95 -15.30
N ASP A 119 -24.26 -16.62 -16.27
CA ASP A 119 -23.96 -17.50 -17.39
C ASP A 119 -23.23 -18.77 -16.95
N LEU A 120 -22.27 -18.62 -16.04
CA LEU A 120 -21.47 -19.73 -15.51
C LEU A 120 -22.08 -20.42 -14.27
N GLY A 121 -23.15 -19.89 -13.68
CA GLY A 121 -23.76 -20.44 -12.45
C GLY A 121 -22.79 -20.42 -11.25
N VAL A 122 -22.00 -19.36 -11.12
CA VAL A 122 -21.08 -19.12 -9.99
C VAL A 122 -21.48 -17.85 -9.26
N ASP A 123 -21.02 -17.67 -8.02
CA ASP A 123 -21.32 -16.51 -7.15
C ASP A 123 -20.07 -15.88 -6.51
N CYS A 124 -18.89 -16.29 -6.95
CA CYS A 124 -17.63 -15.94 -6.32
C CYS A 124 -17.33 -14.44 -6.32
N PHE A 125 -17.73 -13.69 -7.34
CA PHE A 125 -17.57 -12.24 -7.39
C PHE A 125 -18.54 -11.53 -6.44
N THR A 126 -19.78 -12.02 -6.34
CA THR A 126 -20.76 -11.56 -5.35
C THR A 126 -20.21 -11.79 -3.94
N VAL A 127 -19.66 -12.96 -3.65
CA VAL A 127 -19.08 -13.29 -2.34
C VAL A 127 -17.91 -12.34 -2.00
N ILE A 128 -16.96 -12.10 -2.90
CA ILE A 128 -15.83 -11.21 -2.62
C ILE A 128 -16.22 -9.73 -2.54
N SER A 129 -17.34 -9.33 -3.13
CA SER A 129 -17.85 -7.95 -3.02
C SER A 129 -18.49 -7.67 -1.65
N HIS A 130 -18.88 -8.71 -0.91
CA HIS A 130 -19.45 -8.66 0.44
C HIS A 130 -18.59 -9.46 1.43
N TYR A 131 -17.30 -9.50 1.22
CA TYR A 131 -16.38 -10.29 2.02
C TYR A 131 -16.34 -9.82 3.47
N SER A 132 -16.41 -10.77 4.38
CA SER A 132 -16.20 -10.55 5.79
C SER A 132 -14.97 -11.32 6.26
N ALA A 133 -13.94 -10.60 6.66
CA ALA A 133 -12.73 -11.22 7.18
C ALA A 133 -13.03 -11.91 8.51
N LEU A 134 -12.55 -13.15 8.69
CA LEU A 134 -12.60 -13.80 10.00
C LEU A 134 -11.84 -12.95 11.02
N PRO A 135 -12.36 -12.76 12.25
CA PRO A 135 -11.63 -12.09 13.31
C PRO A 135 -10.30 -12.81 13.54
N LYS A 136 -9.22 -12.23 13.07
CA LYS A 136 -7.87 -12.77 13.24
C LYS A 136 -7.23 -12.10 14.43
N GLY A 137 -6.45 -12.88 15.21
CA GLY A 137 -5.59 -12.31 16.23
C GLY A 137 -4.69 -11.23 15.63
N GLU A 138 -4.46 -10.19 16.40
CA GLU A 138 -3.81 -8.94 15.98
C GLU A 138 -2.44 -9.07 15.27
N ARG A 139 -1.84 -10.26 15.27
CA ARG A 139 -0.52 -10.55 14.70
C ARG A 139 -0.52 -11.21 13.33
N MET A 140 -1.70 -11.51 12.75
CA MET A 140 -1.80 -12.33 11.54
C MET A 140 -1.77 -11.53 10.22
N TYR A 141 -1.87 -10.19 10.27
CA TYR A 141 -1.83 -9.34 9.07
C TYR A 141 -1.26 -7.95 9.37
N ASN A 142 -0.85 -7.23 8.34
CA ASN A 142 -0.33 -5.87 8.49
C ASN A 142 -1.47 -4.86 8.66
N ARG A 143 -1.66 -4.38 9.91
CA ARG A 143 -2.74 -3.45 10.25
C ARG A 143 -2.65 -2.11 9.54
N ASP A 144 -1.44 -1.65 9.22
CA ASP A 144 -1.26 -0.36 8.56
C ASP A 144 -1.74 -0.43 7.12
N ILE A 145 -1.43 -1.51 6.41
CA ILE A 145 -1.93 -1.77 5.06
C ILE A 145 -3.45 -1.90 5.09
N SER A 146 -3.99 -2.74 5.97
CA SER A 146 -5.44 -2.97 6.10
C SER A 146 -6.19 -1.66 6.31
N TRP A 147 -5.73 -0.83 7.24
CA TRP A 147 -6.35 0.45 7.55
C TRP A 147 -6.31 1.42 6.37
N GLN A 148 -5.14 1.60 5.74
CA GLN A 148 -4.97 2.51 4.61
C GLN A 148 -5.81 2.08 3.41
N VAL A 149 -5.74 0.79 3.04
CA VAL A 149 -6.51 0.25 1.91
C VAL A 149 -8.01 0.40 2.16
N ARG A 150 -8.51 0.10 3.35
CA ARG A 150 -9.93 0.21 3.69
C ARG A 150 -10.45 1.64 3.57
N ILE A 151 -9.72 2.62 4.11
CA ILE A 151 -10.16 4.04 4.01
C ILE A 151 -10.13 4.51 2.56
N LEU A 152 -9.02 4.26 1.86
CA LEU A 152 -8.84 4.75 0.50
C LEU A 152 -9.79 4.04 -0.48
N SER A 153 -10.02 2.73 -0.35
CA SER A 153 -10.94 1.99 -1.23
C SER A 153 -12.38 2.48 -1.12
N ARG A 154 -12.84 2.79 0.10
CA ARG A 154 -14.16 3.38 0.32
C ARG A 154 -14.29 4.75 -0.36
N ALA A 155 -13.27 5.60 -0.22
CA ALA A 155 -13.25 6.93 -0.84
C ALA A 155 -13.22 6.82 -2.37
N LEU A 156 -12.38 5.95 -2.94
CA LEU A 156 -12.28 5.72 -4.39
C LEU A 156 -13.56 5.13 -4.99
N ALA A 157 -14.23 4.23 -4.27
CA ALA A 157 -15.51 3.67 -4.71
C ALA A 157 -16.62 4.73 -4.81
N GLN A 158 -16.54 5.81 -4.01
CA GLN A 158 -17.49 6.90 -4.00
C GLN A 158 -17.09 8.05 -4.95
N ALA A 159 -15.92 8.00 -5.59
CA ALA A 159 -15.46 9.04 -6.50
C ALA A 159 -16.44 9.25 -7.66
N ARG A 160 -16.82 10.52 -7.89
CA ARG A 160 -17.81 10.90 -8.91
C ARG A 160 -17.22 10.88 -10.31
N ASP A 161 -15.97 11.31 -10.42
CA ASP A 161 -15.21 11.43 -11.66
C ASP A 161 -13.72 11.14 -11.44
N GLU A 162 -12.94 11.26 -12.49
CA GLU A 162 -11.47 11.06 -12.47
C GLU A 162 -10.72 12.14 -11.70
N GLU A 163 -11.32 13.35 -11.54
CA GLU A 163 -10.74 14.43 -10.73
C GLU A 163 -10.79 14.09 -9.24
N ASP A 164 -11.91 13.50 -8.77
CA ASP A 164 -12.01 13.02 -7.40
C ASP A 164 -10.94 11.94 -7.14
N VAL A 165 -10.77 10.98 -8.06
CA VAL A 165 -9.73 9.94 -7.96
C VAL A 165 -8.34 10.56 -7.95
N PHE A 166 -8.08 11.53 -8.85
CA PHE A 166 -6.82 12.24 -8.94
C PHE A 166 -6.49 12.95 -7.62
N SER A 167 -7.46 13.66 -7.04
CA SER A 167 -7.28 14.37 -5.78
C SER A 167 -6.99 13.42 -4.61
N LEU A 168 -7.72 12.30 -4.53
CA LEU A 168 -7.53 11.28 -3.50
C LEU A 168 -6.14 10.64 -3.61
N MET A 169 -5.75 10.19 -4.80
CA MET A 169 -4.47 9.53 -5.01
C MET A 169 -3.28 10.48 -4.86
N THR A 170 -3.39 11.73 -5.34
CA THR A 170 -2.36 12.74 -5.14
C THR A 170 -2.14 13.04 -3.66
N SER A 171 -3.23 13.20 -2.90
CA SER A 171 -3.17 13.41 -1.45
C SER A 171 -2.52 12.22 -0.74
N TYR A 172 -2.87 10.99 -1.14
CA TYR A 172 -2.27 9.78 -0.62
C TYR A 172 -0.76 9.72 -0.89
N TYR A 173 -0.34 9.89 -2.16
CA TYR A 173 1.08 9.83 -2.52
C TYR A 173 1.92 10.94 -1.88
N ARG A 174 1.35 12.13 -1.72
CA ARG A 174 2.02 13.24 -1.03
C ARG A 174 2.23 12.94 0.45
N GLN A 175 1.28 12.29 1.08
CA GLN A 175 1.29 12.02 2.52
C GLN A 175 2.12 10.78 2.87
N TYR A 176 1.98 9.71 2.10
CA TYR A 176 2.56 8.41 2.43
C TYR A 176 3.63 7.94 1.46
N GLY A 177 3.70 8.52 0.26
CA GLY A 177 4.50 7.99 -0.85
C GLY A 177 3.78 6.85 -1.58
N PHE A 178 4.52 5.96 -2.21
CA PHE A 178 4.01 4.78 -2.90
C PHE A 178 4.84 3.53 -2.56
N GLY A 179 4.29 2.35 -2.90
CA GLY A 179 4.99 1.08 -2.73
C GLY A 179 5.16 0.67 -1.27
N LEU A 180 6.22 -0.08 -1.02
CA LEU A 180 6.48 -0.73 0.26
C LEU A 180 6.60 0.27 1.42
N PHE A 181 7.29 1.40 1.18
CA PHE A 181 7.50 2.42 2.21
C PHE A 181 6.23 3.21 2.55
N ALA A 182 5.32 3.37 1.60
CA ALA A 182 4.04 4.03 1.86
C ALA A 182 3.17 3.26 2.86
N MET A 183 3.20 1.94 2.77
CA MET A 183 2.29 1.06 3.49
C MET A 183 2.82 0.58 4.84
N ASN A 184 4.11 0.75 5.14
CA ASN A 184 4.74 0.20 6.33
C ASN A 184 5.47 1.26 7.14
N ARG A 185 5.43 1.13 8.46
CA ARG A 185 6.06 2.07 9.42
C ARG A 185 7.53 1.78 9.63
N ALA A 186 7.89 0.50 9.64
CA ALA A 186 9.21 0.05 10.03
C ALA A 186 9.70 -1.07 9.15
N PHE A 187 11.00 -1.11 8.98
CA PHE A 187 11.69 -2.07 8.12
C PHE A 187 12.94 -2.60 8.83
N ARG A 188 13.32 -3.80 8.44
CA ARG A 188 14.60 -4.40 8.75
C ARG A 188 15.39 -4.60 7.47
N VAL A 189 16.69 -4.38 7.54
CA VAL A 189 17.58 -4.63 6.41
C VAL A 189 17.98 -6.10 6.41
N GLN A 190 17.92 -6.73 5.24
CA GLN A 190 18.47 -8.06 4.97
C GLN A 190 19.39 -8.02 3.75
N GLY A 191 20.40 -8.90 3.70
CA GLY A 191 21.41 -8.91 2.64
C GLY A 191 22.56 -7.93 2.88
N HIS A 192 23.44 -7.79 1.86
CA HIS A 192 24.62 -6.93 1.91
C HIS A 192 24.85 -6.21 0.58
N GLY A 193 25.42 -5.02 0.63
CA GLY A 193 25.86 -4.26 -0.53
C GLY A 193 24.72 -3.95 -1.54
N ARG A 194 24.79 -4.53 -2.74
CA ARG A 194 23.78 -4.33 -3.80
C ARG A 194 22.54 -5.21 -3.66
N GLU A 195 22.60 -6.25 -2.84
CA GLU A 195 21.52 -7.22 -2.57
C GLU A 195 20.75 -6.85 -1.29
N LEU A 196 20.81 -5.59 -0.86
CA LEU A 196 20.06 -5.12 0.30
C LEU A 196 18.56 -5.07 0.00
N GLU A 197 17.79 -5.68 0.87
CA GLU A 197 16.33 -5.69 0.85
C GLU A 197 15.76 -5.10 2.13
N PHE A 198 14.66 -4.35 1.98
CA PHE A 198 13.90 -3.82 3.10
C PHE A 198 12.70 -4.72 3.40
N LEU A 199 12.79 -5.46 4.49
CA LEU A 199 11.69 -6.31 4.96
C LEU A 199 10.80 -5.54 5.92
N PRO A 200 9.48 -5.43 5.66
CA PRO A 200 8.56 -4.79 6.57
C PRO A 200 8.55 -5.46 7.94
N ILE A 201 8.61 -4.65 9.00
CA ILE A 201 8.32 -5.11 10.35
C ILE A 201 6.81 -4.94 10.54
N THR A 202 6.09 -6.04 10.46
CA THR A 202 4.65 -6.06 10.74
C THR A 202 4.40 -5.99 12.24
N ASN A 203 3.31 -5.34 12.64
CA ASN A 203 2.89 -5.28 14.06
C ASN A 203 3.89 -4.58 14.99
N VAL A 204 4.42 -3.43 14.58
CA VAL A 204 5.11 -2.51 15.49
C VAL A 204 4.17 -2.20 16.67
N ASP A 205 4.70 -2.34 17.89
CA ASP A 205 3.92 -2.00 19.09
C ASP A 205 3.35 -0.58 18.96
N ARG A 206 2.05 -0.43 19.20
CA ARG A 206 1.35 0.87 19.08
C ARG A 206 1.50 1.71 20.35
N VAL A 207 2.72 1.85 20.80
CA VAL A 207 3.08 2.71 21.93
C VAL A 207 3.21 4.14 21.43
N MET A 208 2.75 5.10 22.20
CA MET A 208 2.93 6.54 21.97
C MET A 208 3.92 7.07 23.00
N LEU A 209 4.53 8.24 22.77
CA LEU A 209 5.45 8.83 23.76
C LEU A 209 4.75 9.13 25.09
N GLU A 210 3.45 9.37 25.06
CA GLU A 210 2.63 9.62 26.25
C GLU A 210 2.47 8.38 27.13
N ASP A 211 2.56 7.19 26.56
CA ASP A 211 2.49 5.93 27.30
C ASP A 211 3.75 5.65 28.13
N LEU A 212 4.85 6.36 27.85
CA LEU A 212 6.09 6.27 28.59
C LEU A 212 6.03 7.17 29.82
N LEU A 213 6.07 6.60 31.00
CA LEU A 213 6.04 7.36 32.24
C LEU A 213 7.40 8.04 32.50
N GLY A 214 7.34 9.33 32.83
CA GLY A 214 8.54 10.15 33.08
C GLY A 214 9.26 10.59 31.79
N TYR A 215 10.47 11.13 31.97
CA TYR A 215 11.36 11.58 30.89
C TYR A 215 10.77 12.70 30.01
N GLU A 216 9.96 13.58 30.56
CA GLU A 216 9.19 14.59 29.76
C GLU A 216 10.14 15.49 28.95
N LYS A 217 11.27 15.92 29.55
CA LYS A 217 12.25 16.73 28.84
C LYS A 217 12.86 15.99 27.64
N GLN A 218 13.22 14.72 27.80
CA GLN A 218 13.78 13.89 26.73
C GLN A 218 12.78 13.63 25.63
N LYS A 219 11.51 13.38 25.97
CA LYS A 219 10.42 13.23 25.01
C LYS A 219 10.23 14.49 24.17
N GLU A 220 10.24 15.65 24.80
CA GLU A 220 10.09 16.93 24.11
C GLU A 220 11.28 17.23 23.18
N GLU A 221 12.51 16.93 23.63
CA GLU A 221 13.70 17.04 22.77
C GLU A 221 13.63 16.12 21.56
N LEU A 222 13.16 14.88 21.73
CA LEU A 222 12.96 13.92 20.66
C LEU A 222 11.91 14.41 19.67
N ARG A 223 10.75 14.88 20.15
CA ARG A 223 9.69 15.44 19.29
C ARG A 223 10.21 16.62 18.47
N ARG A 224 10.82 17.59 19.13
CA ARG A 224 11.37 18.79 18.48
C ARG A 224 12.38 18.44 17.38
N ASN A 225 13.29 17.51 17.65
CA ASN A 225 14.29 17.08 16.67
C ASN A 225 13.64 16.32 15.50
N THR A 226 12.68 15.45 15.78
CA THR A 226 11.92 14.71 14.75
C THR A 226 11.10 15.65 13.88
N GLU A 227 10.46 16.66 14.46
CA GLU A 227 9.70 17.67 13.72
C GLU A 227 10.59 18.55 12.84
N ALA A 228 11.80 18.88 13.33
CA ALA A 228 12.78 19.57 12.50
C ALA A 228 13.19 18.73 11.29
N PHE A 229 13.45 17.44 11.49
CA PHE A 229 13.75 16.50 10.42
C PHE A 229 12.63 16.39 9.39
N LEU A 230 11.40 16.18 9.83
CA LEU A 230 10.22 16.08 8.95
C LEU A 230 9.92 17.38 8.19
N ALA A 231 10.30 18.51 8.74
CA ALA A 231 10.16 19.81 8.08
C ALA A 231 11.33 20.13 7.12
N GLY A 232 12.25 19.19 6.88
CA GLY A 232 13.44 19.39 6.06
C GLY A 232 14.44 20.41 6.65
N ARG A 233 14.31 20.73 7.96
CA ARG A 233 15.24 21.60 8.67
C ARG A 233 16.40 20.79 9.24
N HIS A 234 17.45 21.48 9.67
CA HIS A 234 18.57 20.84 10.34
C HIS A 234 18.08 20.08 11.59
N ALA A 235 18.37 18.78 11.65
CA ALA A 235 18.11 17.90 12.77
C ALA A 235 19.40 17.17 13.17
N ASN A 236 19.55 16.89 14.45
CA ASN A 236 20.72 16.22 14.97
C ASN A 236 20.54 14.70 15.00
N ASN A 237 21.66 13.97 14.94
CA ASN A 237 21.68 12.57 15.32
C ASN A 237 21.37 12.45 16.82
N VAL A 238 20.63 11.40 17.19
CA VAL A 238 20.20 11.17 18.57
C VAL A 238 20.84 9.89 19.10
N LEU A 239 21.44 9.97 20.26
CA LEU A 239 21.93 8.83 21.03
C LEU A 239 21.05 8.63 22.26
N LEU A 240 20.34 7.50 22.33
CA LEU A 240 19.59 7.08 23.51
C LEU A 240 20.45 6.10 24.32
N TYR A 241 20.82 6.48 25.53
CA TYR A 241 21.63 5.66 26.44
C TYR A 241 20.96 5.54 27.79
N GLY A 242 21.37 4.58 28.59
CA GLY A 242 20.82 4.25 29.91
C GLY A 242 20.63 2.74 30.08
N ASP A 243 20.16 2.33 31.25
CA ASP A 243 19.98 0.93 31.64
C ASP A 243 18.96 0.17 30.76
N ALA A 244 19.01 -1.15 30.81
CA ALA A 244 18.03 -1.98 30.16
C ALA A 244 16.63 -1.69 30.72
N GLY A 245 15.60 -1.72 29.85
CA GLY A 245 14.22 -1.49 30.30
C GLY A 245 13.78 -0.02 30.46
N THR A 246 14.66 0.96 30.25
CA THR A 246 14.31 2.40 30.39
C THR A 246 13.54 3.00 29.20
N GLY A 247 13.02 2.19 28.30
CA GLY A 247 12.15 2.66 27.21
C GLY A 247 12.85 3.22 25.97
N LYS A 248 14.17 3.06 25.79
CA LYS A 248 14.93 3.61 24.66
C LYS A 248 14.37 3.18 23.28
N SER A 249 14.27 1.88 23.06
CA SER A 249 13.70 1.34 21.80
C SER A 249 12.20 1.64 21.69
N THR A 250 11.50 1.70 22.80
CA THR A 250 10.09 2.07 22.87
C THR A 250 9.87 3.52 22.46
N SER A 251 10.76 4.43 22.86
CA SER A 251 10.71 5.84 22.42
C SER A 251 10.89 5.99 20.91
N ALA A 252 11.81 5.23 20.30
CA ALA A 252 11.99 5.24 18.85
C ALA A 252 10.74 4.73 18.12
N LYS A 253 10.14 3.63 18.59
CA LYS A 253 8.89 3.11 18.04
C LYS A 253 7.72 4.09 18.21
N ALA A 254 7.64 4.75 19.36
CA ALA A 254 6.61 5.75 19.65
C ALA A 254 6.69 6.94 18.69
N LEU A 255 7.87 7.46 18.42
CA LEU A 255 8.06 8.51 17.41
C LEU A 255 7.53 8.08 16.04
N VAL A 256 7.87 6.87 15.60
CA VAL A 256 7.37 6.36 14.31
C VAL A 256 5.84 6.26 14.31
N ASN A 257 5.24 5.83 15.40
CA ASN A 257 3.77 5.76 15.51
C ASN A 257 3.12 7.15 15.44
N GLU A 258 3.67 8.13 16.14
CA GLU A 258 3.16 9.51 16.14
C GLU A 258 3.31 10.21 14.79
N TYR A 259 4.41 9.97 14.08
CA TYR A 259 4.75 10.72 12.87
C TYR A 259 4.63 9.93 11.56
N PHE A 260 4.13 8.70 11.59
CA PHE A 260 3.92 7.89 10.38
C PHE A 260 3.08 8.60 9.33
N SER A 261 1.97 9.22 9.74
CA SER A 261 1.09 9.99 8.84
C SER A 261 1.74 11.26 8.28
N ARG A 262 2.87 11.69 8.85
CA ARG A 262 3.68 12.82 8.37
C ARG A 262 4.91 12.37 7.58
N GLY A 263 5.00 11.09 7.23
CA GLY A 263 6.05 10.53 6.38
C GLY A 263 7.22 9.89 7.13
N LEU A 264 7.24 9.84 8.47
CA LEU A 264 8.33 9.18 9.20
C LEU A 264 8.29 7.67 9.00
N ARG A 265 9.45 7.10 8.72
CA ARG A 265 9.68 5.65 8.62
C ARG A 265 10.89 5.26 9.46
N MET A 266 10.90 4.04 9.97
CA MET A 266 12.02 3.48 10.73
C MET A 266 12.69 2.36 9.94
N ILE A 267 14.00 2.37 9.90
CA ILE A 267 14.80 1.27 9.38
C ILE A 267 15.70 0.78 10.51
N GLU A 268 15.51 -0.48 10.92
CA GLU A 268 16.38 -1.12 11.91
C GLU A 268 17.62 -1.67 11.22
N ILE A 269 18.79 -1.26 11.72
CA ILE A 269 20.11 -1.73 11.29
C ILE A 269 20.83 -2.30 12.52
N TYR A 270 21.29 -3.53 12.43
CA TYR A 270 22.08 -4.16 13.48
C TYR A 270 23.55 -3.74 13.39
N LYS A 271 24.28 -3.88 14.51
CA LYS A 271 25.69 -3.49 14.59
C LYS A 271 26.57 -4.08 13.49
N HIS A 272 26.34 -5.34 13.13
CA HIS A 272 27.10 -6.02 12.07
C HIS A 272 26.78 -5.54 10.65
N GLN A 273 25.73 -4.74 10.48
CA GLN A 273 25.27 -4.15 9.19
C GLN A 273 25.71 -2.68 9.05
N PHE A 274 26.50 -2.12 9.99
CA PHE A 274 26.91 -0.71 9.88
C PHE A 274 27.80 -0.44 8.66
N GLU A 275 28.51 -1.44 8.14
CA GLU A 275 29.29 -1.33 6.91
C GLU A 275 28.39 -1.02 5.70
N ASP A 276 27.13 -1.47 5.71
CA ASP A 276 26.14 -1.25 4.65
C ASP A 276 25.34 0.04 4.81
N LEU A 277 25.56 0.84 5.86
CA LEU A 277 24.78 2.05 6.13
C LEU A 277 24.72 3.01 4.93
N SER A 278 25.83 3.18 4.23
CA SER A 278 25.90 4.06 3.05
C SER A 278 25.02 3.53 1.90
N ALA A 279 24.96 2.20 1.72
CA ALA A 279 24.12 1.56 0.70
C ALA A 279 22.63 1.66 1.08
N VAL A 280 22.29 1.48 2.35
CA VAL A 280 20.93 1.69 2.87
C VAL A 280 20.47 3.12 2.60
N LEU A 281 21.29 4.13 2.96
CA LEU A 281 20.97 5.54 2.74
C LEU A 281 20.84 5.90 1.26
N ALA A 282 21.57 5.24 0.37
CA ALA A 282 21.46 5.46 -1.08
C ALA A 282 20.14 4.94 -1.65
N GLN A 283 19.58 3.87 -1.09
CA GLN A 283 18.32 3.28 -1.58
C GLN A 283 17.07 4.01 -1.08
N VAL A 284 17.15 4.77 0.02
CA VAL A 284 16.01 5.51 0.59
C VAL A 284 15.99 6.99 0.19
N LYS A 285 16.94 7.43 -0.61
CA LYS A 285 16.98 8.79 -1.24
C LYS A 285 16.20 8.79 -2.54
#